data_7e2a1d8220d915b453bbfd004aeabe2e
#
_entry.id   7e2a1d8220d915b453bbfd004aeabe2e
#
_cell.length_a   1.000
_cell.length_b   1.000
_cell.length_c   1.000
_cell.angle_alpha   90.00
_cell.angle_beta   90.00
_cell.angle_gamma   90.00
#
_symmetry.space_group_name_H-M   'P 1'
#
loop_
_entity.id
_entity.type
_entity.pdbx_description
1 polymer ?
#
loop_
_entity_poly.entity_id
_entity_poly.type
_entity_poly.pdbx_seq_one_letter_code
_entity_poly.pdbx_strand_id
1 'polypeptide(L)'
;GDVAPDLVPAAEAKGLPVATLDAFLDKTAEWAVAEDRVVTGFSTREYMVFEERGVAADHLRSRFVNLLPLGRRWRRETHPAAEARVKAVRARRKRSGRWVGGHGNTLLDFARLLEAPRRASYGKGCTTSRLRHVMAQVERRGDFSRLTPTAKGKWTRVLQHNETDCLWSSLLAEA
;
A
#
# COMPACT_ATOMS: atom_id res chain seq x y z
N GLY A 1 -4.73 15.04 -9.19
CA GLY A 1 -5.02 13.93 -9.99
C GLY A 1 -6.37 13.34 -9.73
N ASP A 2 -7.24 13.55 -10.69
CA ASP A 2 -8.55 12.95 -10.68
C ASP A 2 -8.46 11.45 -10.84
N VAL A 3 -9.50 10.73 -10.42
CA VAL A 3 -9.66 9.30 -10.74
C VAL A 3 -9.49 9.16 -12.24
N ALA A 4 -8.59 8.28 -12.68
CA ALA A 4 -8.43 8.04 -14.11
C ALA A 4 -9.79 7.63 -14.70
N PRO A 5 -10.43 8.42 -15.57
CA PRO A 5 -11.81 8.19 -16.02
C PRO A 5 -12.01 6.79 -16.56
N ASP A 6 -10.98 6.26 -17.19
CA ASP A 6 -10.96 4.94 -17.82
C ASP A 6 -11.10 3.77 -16.84
N LEU A 7 -10.84 3.97 -15.55
CA LEU A 7 -10.96 2.94 -14.52
C LEU A 7 -12.26 3.01 -13.72
N VAL A 8 -13.08 4.04 -13.91
CA VAL A 8 -14.37 4.19 -13.23
C VAL A 8 -15.27 2.95 -13.46
N PRO A 9 -15.53 2.50 -14.70
CA PRO A 9 -16.35 1.31 -14.94
C PRO A 9 -15.74 0.03 -14.32
N ALA A 10 -14.40 0.00 -14.21
CA ALA A 10 -13.71 -1.13 -13.58
C ALA A 10 -13.93 -1.19 -12.06
N ALA A 11 -14.01 -0.04 -11.41
CA ALA A 11 -14.31 0.09 -9.98
C ALA A 11 -15.79 -0.23 -9.70
N GLU A 12 -16.71 0.36 -10.46
CA GLU A 12 -18.14 0.14 -10.36
C GLU A 12 -18.52 -1.34 -10.56
N ALA A 13 -17.91 -2.02 -11.55
CA ALA A 13 -18.11 -3.45 -11.77
C ALA A 13 -17.65 -4.35 -10.60
N LYS A 14 -16.94 -3.79 -9.62
CA LYS A 14 -16.51 -4.43 -8.37
C LYS A 14 -17.23 -3.90 -7.14
N GLY A 15 -18.24 -3.06 -7.32
CA GLY A 15 -18.99 -2.43 -6.22
C GLY A 15 -18.12 -1.45 -5.40
N LEU A 16 -17.03 -0.92 -5.97
CA LEU A 16 -16.16 0.03 -5.30
C LEU A 16 -16.70 1.45 -5.49
N PRO A 17 -16.75 2.26 -4.44
CA PRO A 17 -17.06 3.67 -4.57
C PRO A 17 -15.97 4.38 -5.40
N VAL A 18 -16.39 5.31 -6.22
CA VAL A 18 -15.49 6.14 -7.04
C VAL A 18 -15.52 7.56 -6.49
N ALA A 19 -14.35 8.10 -6.23
CA ALA A 19 -14.17 9.48 -5.77
C ALA A 19 -12.92 10.08 -6.42
N THR A 20 -12.86 11.40 -6.49
CA THR A 20 -11.59 12.08 -6.76
C THR A 20 -10.62 11.84 -5.61
N LEU A 21 -9.32 11.97 -5.85
CA LEU A 21 -8.33 11.82 -4.80
C LEU A 21 -8.59 12.82 -3.67
N ASP A 22 -8.87 14.07 -4.01
CA ASP A 22 -9.11 15.14 -3.03
C ASP A 22 -10.34 14.82 -2.16
N ALA A 23 -11.46 14.46 -2.77
CA ALA A 23 -12.67 14.05 -2.02
C ALA A 23 -12.44 12.82 -1.13
N PHE A 24 -11.60 11.88 -1.56
CA PHE A 24 -11.21 10.72 -0.75
C PHE A 24 -10.34 11.14 0.45
N LEU A 25 -9.39 12.04 0.24
CA LEU A 25 -8.49 12.54 1.29
C LEU A 25 -9.26 13.37 2.31
N ASP A 26 -10.13 14.29 1.86
CA ASP A 26 -11.00 15.09 2.73
C ASP A 26 -11.88 14.22 3.61
N LYS A 27 -12.58 13.27 2.99
CA LYS A 27 -13.43 12.32 3.72
C LYS A 27 -12.65 11.47 4.72
N THR A 28 -11.41 11.08 4.39
CA THR A 28 -10.54 10.34 5.29
C THR A 28 -10.15 11.19 6.50
N ALA A 29 -9.83 12.47 6.28
CA ALA A 29 -9.50 13.41 7.33
C ALA A 29 -10.71 13.68 8.25
N GLU A 30 -11.86 13.98 7.67
CA GLU A 30 -13.11 14.17 8.40
C GLU A 30 -13.47 12.95 9.26
N TRP A 31 -13.42 11.77 8.68
CA TRP A 31 -13.70 10.52 9.38
C TRP A 31 -12.71 10.27 10.53
N ALA A 32 -11.42 10.48 10.31
CA ALA A 32 -10.41 10.31 11.35
C ALA A 32 -10.63 11.27 12.54
N VAL A 33 -11.09 12.48 12.27
CA VAL A 33 -11.44 13.45 13.34
C VAL A 33 -12.75 13.07 14.03
N ALA A 34 -13.82 12.81 13.27
CA ALA A 34 -15.15 12.56 13.80
C ALA A 34 -15.24 11.30 14.67
N GLU A 35 -14.48 10.27 14.32
CA GLU A 35 -14.47 8.98 15.05
C GLU A 35 -13.24 8.80 15.96
N ASP A 36 -12.46 9.85 16.15
CA ASP A 36 -11.20 9.81 16.95
C ASP A 36 -10.26 8.66 16.53
N ARG A 37 -10.10 8.48 15.21
CA ARG A 37 -9.28 7.42 14.62
C ARG A 37 -7.90 7.93 14.26
N VAL A 38 -6.94 7.02 14.20
CA VAL A 38 -5.63 7.25 13.59
C VAL A 38 -5.60 6.71 12.18
N VAL A 39 -4.93 7.44 11.29
CA VAL A 39 -4.64 6.99 9.94
C VAL A 39 -3.25 6.38 9.92
N THR A 40 -3.14 5.14 9.49
CA THR A 40 -1.85 4.46 9.42
C THR A 40 -1.36 4.37 7.99
N GLY A 41 -0.05 4.56 7.80
CA GLY A 41 0.65 4.25 6.57
C GLY A 41 1.90 3.45 6.84
N PHE A 42 2.35 2.64 5.88
CA PHE A 42 3.56 1.86 6.08
C PHE A 42 4.83 2.72 5.96
N SER A 43 4.74 3.88 5.31
CA SER A 43 5.83 4.84 5.18
C SER A 43 5.32 6.27 5.28
N THR A 44 6.22 7.24 5.28
CA THR A 44 5.83 8.66 5.20
C THR A 44 5.29 9.05 3.83
N ARG A 45 5.40 8.20 2.84
CA ARG A 45 5.00 8.50 1.47
C ARG A 45 3.49 8.67 1.35
N GLU A 46 2.73 7.88 2.08
CA GLU A 46 1.28 7.99 2.17
C GLU A 46 0.87 9.35 2.77
N TYR A 47 1.57 9.79 3.82
CA TYR A 47 1.31 11.10 4.42
C TYR A 47 1.68 12.26 3.48
N MET A 48 2.76 12.15 2.71
CA MET A 48 3.16 13.18 1.74
C MET A 48 2.07 13.47 0.70
N VAL A 49 1.23 12.50 0.36
CA VAL A 49 0.08 12.72 -0.56
C VAL A 49 -0.92 13.71 0.04
N PHE A 50 -1.18 13.65 1.35
CA PHE A 50 -2.04 14.62 2.04
C PHE A 50 -1.40 16.01 2.04
N GLU A 51 -0.10 16.10 2.34
CA GLU A 51 0.63 17.38 2.35
C GLU A 51 0.69 18.03 0.97
N GLU A 52 1.02 17.28 -0.08
CA GLU A 52 1.10 17.75 -1.46
C GLU A 52 -0.24 18.28 -1.99
N ARG A 53 -1.35 17.77 -1.46
CA ARG A 53 -2.70 18.19 -1.84
C ARG A 53 -3.26 19.31 -0.98
N GLY A 54 -2.57 19.69 0.09
CA GLY A 54 -3.02 20.74 1.01
C GLY A 54 -4.28 20.39 1.79
N VAL A 55 -4.72 19.14 1.76
CA VAL A 55 -5.93 18.68 2.40
C VAL A 55 -5.67 18.44 3.88
N ALA A 56 -6.33 19.23 4.75
CA ALA A 56 -6.45 19.00 6.19
C ALA A 56 -5.17 18.45 6.88
N ALA A 57 -3.99 18.78 6.32
CA ALA A 57 -2.70 18.22 6.75
C ALA A 57 -2.47 18.41 8.25
N ASP A 58 -2.92 19.53 8.81
CA ASP A 58 -2.75 19.81 10.23
C ASP A 58 -3.59 18.87 11.12
N HIS A 59 -4.81 18.54 10.71
CA HIS A 59 -5.66 17.60 11.44
C HIS A 59 -5.14 16.16 11.34
N LEU A 60 -4.56 15.77 10.22
CA LEU A 60 -3.99 14.44 10.02
C LEU A 60 -2.58 14.29 10.60
N ARG A 61 -1.80 15.37 10.72
CA ARG A 61 -0.44 15.33 11.22
C ARG A 61 -0.34 14.71 12.61
N SER A 62 -1.25 15.05 13.51
CA SER A 62 -1.32 14.50 14.86
C SER A 62 -1.92 13.08 14.90
N ARG A 63 -2.61 12.67 13.85
CA ARG A 63 -3.35 11.39 13.76
C ARG A 63 -2.69 10.38 12.82
N PHE A 64 -1.65 10.78 12.08
CA PHE A 64 -0.97 9.88 11.16
C PHE A 64 0.13 9.09 11.89
N VAL A 65 0.08 7.77 11.76
CA VAL A 65 1.07 6.85 12.33
C VAL A 65 1.85 6.16 11.22
N ASN A 66 3.16 6.43 11.16
CA ASN A 66 4.06 5.71 10.27
C ASN A 66 4.44 4.36 10.91
N LEU A 67 3.97 3.27 10.33
CA LEU A 67 4.19 1.92 10.87
C LEU A 67 5.63 1.41 10.69
N LEU A 68 6.41 1.95 9.75
CA LEU A 68 7.76 1.43 9.48
C LEU A 68 8.73 1.58 10.68
N PRO A 69 8.83 2.74 11.37
CA PRO A 69 9.63 2.85 12.60
C PRO A 69 9.13 1.93 13.71
N LEU A 70 7.82 1.83 13.89
CA LEU A 70 7.20 0.96 14.89
C LEU A 70 7.50 -0.51 14.61
N GLY A 71 7.30 -0.97 13.39
CA GLY A 71 7.61 -2.35 12.98
C GLY A 71 9.11 -2.69 13.17
N ARG A 72 10.02 -1.73 12.91
CA ARG A 72 11.46 -1.95 13.19
C ARG A 72 11.73 -2.09 14.68
N ARG A 73 11.05 -1.31 15.52
CA ARG A 73 11.15 -1.40 16.96
C ARG A 73 10.60 -2.74 17.44
N TRP A 74 9.38 -3.08 17.06
CA TRP A 74 8.73 -4.36 17.35
C TRP A 74 9.62 -5.55 16.94
N ARG A 75 10.13 -5.59 15.70
CA ARG A 75 11.03 -6.67 15.27
C ARG A 75 12.30 -6.78 16.11
N ARG A 76 12.89 -5.65 16.52
CA ARG A 76 14.09 -5.65 17.35
C ARG A 76 13.81 -6.22 18.73
N GLU A 77 12.64 -5.95 19.30
CA GLU A 77 12.24 -6.36 20.65
C GLU A 77 11.74 -7.81 20.67
N THR A 78 10.96 -8.23 19.70
CA THR A 78 10.30 -9.55 19.68
C THR A 78 10.99 -10.59 18.81
N HIS A 79 11.78 -10.18 17.79
CA HIS A 79 12.43 -11.06 16.83
C HIS A 79 13.93 -10.73 16.66
N PRO A 80 14.76 -10.76 17.72
CA PRO A 80 16.15 -10.30 17.68
C PRO A 80 17.01 -11.08 16.67
N ALA A 81 16.74 -12.37 16.47
CA ALA A 81 17.44 -13.19 15.46
C ALA A 81 17.11 -12.74 14.02
N ALA A 82 15.87 -12.32 13.73
CA ALA A 82 15.49 -11.77 12.43
C ALA A 82 16.15 -10.40 12.21
N GLU A 83 16.16 -9.55 13.22
CA GLU A 83 16.83 -8.25 13.17
C GLU A 83 18.34 -8.40 12.91
N ALA A 84 19.02 -9.34 13.58
CA ALA A 84 20.43 -9.62 13.36
C ALA A 84 20.70 -10.06 11.90
N ARG A 85 19.87 -10.94 11.34
CA ARG A 85 19.95 -11.36 9.92
C ARG A 85 19.78 -10.18 8.97
N VAL A 86 18.81 -9.29 9.20
CA VAL A 86 18.60 -8.10 8.38
C VAL A 86 19.83 -7.20 8.41
N LYS A 87 20.36 -6.91 9.60
CA LYS A 87 21.58 -6.12 9.77
C LYS A 87 22.78 -6.72 9.02
N ALA A 88 23.02 -8.02 9.16
CA ALA A 88 24.12 -8.72 8.49
C ALA A 88 24.00 -8.63 6.96
N VAL A 89 22.81 -8.87 6.40
CA VAL A 89 22.60 -8.77 4.94
C VAL A 89 22.76 -7.34 4.45
N ARG A 90 22.24 -6.35 5.18
CA ARG A 90 22.42 -4.93 4.82
C ARG A 90 23.88 -4.50 4.84
N ALA A 91 24.63 -4.91 5.87
CA ALA A 91 26.07 -4.65 5.97
C ALA A 91 26.84 -5.31 4.81
N ARG A 92 26.55 -6.56 4.46
CA ARG A 92 27.15 -7.26 3.32
C ARG A 92 26.86 -6.53 2.00
N ARG A 93 25.61 -6.13 1.75
CA ARG A 93 25.23 -5.38 0.55
C ARG A 93 25.94 -4.04 0.45
N LYS A 94 26.01 -3.29 1.57
CA LYS A 94 26.73 -2.02 1.63
C LYS A 94 28.20 -2.19 1.26
N ARG A 95 28.88 -3.20 1.81
CA ARG A 95 30.28 -3.51 1.47
C ARG A 95 30.49 -3.89 0.00
N SER A 96 29.52 -4.53 -0.63
CA SER A 96 29.60 -4.88 -2.06
C SER A 96 29.09 -3.77 -3.01
N GLY A 97 28.88 -2.56 -2.54
CA GLY A 97 28.33 -1.45 -3.33
C GLY A 97 26.91 -1.64 -3.82
N ARG A 98 26.21 -2.69 -3.35
CA ARG A 98 24.82 -2.97 -3.75
C ARG A 98 23.85 -2.10 -2.98
N TRP A 99 22.82 -1.64 -3.66
CA TRP A 99 21.74 -0.89 -3.04
C TRP A 99 21.06 -1.73 -1.93
N VAL A 100 20.94 -1.14 -0.74
CA VAL A 100 20.35 -1.80 0.42
C VAL A 100 18.86 -1.51 0.59
N GLY A 101 18.36 -0.44 0.02
CA GLY A 101 16.95 -0.05 -0.05
C GLY A 101 16.06 -0.55 1.08
N GLY A 102 14.87 -0.96 0.74
CA GLY A 102 13.89 -1.54 1.67
C GLY A 102 14.19 -2.95 2.17
N HIS A 103 15.41 -3.52 1.92
CA HIS A 103 15.69 -4.90 2.32
C HIS A 103 15.48 -5.15 3.81
N GLY A 104 14.64 -6.12 4.12
CA GLY A 104 14.22 -6.45 5.48
C GLY A 104 13.28 -5.42 6.13
N ASN A 105 12.84 -4.41 5.39
CA ASN A 105 11.97 -3.34 5.87
C ASN A 105 10.78 -3.10 4.91
N THR A 106 10.37 -4.11 4.17
CA THR A 106 9.12 -4.06 3.40
C THR A 106 7.97 -4.59 4.27
N LEU A 107 6.74 -4.19 3.97
CA LEU A 107 5.56 -4.71 4.66
C LEU A 107 5.51 -6.26 4.60
N LEU A 108 5.90 -6.85 3.47
CA LEU A 108 6.03 -8.30 3.33
C LEU A 108 7.05 -8.93 4.31
N ASP A 109 8.14 -8.22 4.64
CA ASP A 109 9.12 -8.74 5.60
C ASP A 109 8.53 -8.81 7.01
N PHE A 110 7.72 -7.84 7.41
CA PHE A 110 6.99 -7.84 8.68
C PHE A 110 5.85 -8.85 8.67
N ALA A 111 5.06 -8.91 7.59
CA ALA A 111 3.97 -9.88 7.45
C ALA A 111 4.44 -11.33 7.61
N ARG A 112 5.67 -11.65 7.17
CA ARG A 112 6.28 -12.97 7.38
C ARG A 112 6.60 -13.26 8.85
N LEU A 113 6.99 -12.25 9.61
CA LEU A 113 7.26 -12.40 11.05
C LEU A 113 5.97 -12.50 11.86
N LEU A 114 4.89 -11.88 11.38
CA LEU A 114 3.55 -11.98 11.94
C LEU A 114 2.82 -13.27 11.52
N GLU A 115 3.45 -14.10 10.68
CA GLU A 115 2.80 -15.28 10.06
C GLU A 115 1.47 -14.93 9.37
N ALA A 116 1.38 -13.69 8.87
CA ALA A 116 0.17 -13.17 8.28
C ALA A 116 -0.21 -13.93 7.00
N PRO A 117 -1.50 -14.17 6.74
CA PRO A 117 -1.97 -14.88 5.57
C PRO A 117 -1.51 -14.19 4.30
N ARG A 118 -0.97 -14.97 3.36
CA ARG A 118 -0.47 -14.46 2.08
C ARG A 118 -1.24 -15.07 0.92
N ARG A 119 -1.78 -14.21 0.06
CA ARG A 119 -2.36 -14.65 -1.21
C ARG A 119 -1.26 -15.06 -2.20
N ALA A 120 -1.47 -16.16 -2.94
CA ALA A 120 -0.51 -16.63 -3.95
C ALA A 120 -0.23 -15.59 -5.05
N SER A 121 -1.19 -14.69 -5.33
CA SER A 121 -1.06 -13.62 -6.31
C SER A 121 -0.21 -12.43 -5.85
N TYR A 122 0.16 -12.37 -4.57
CA TYR A 122 0.96 -11.29 -4.00
C TYR A 122 2.42 -11.40 -4.47
N GLY A 123 2.95 -10.34 -5.08
CA GLY A 123 4.33 -10.32 -5.57
C GLY A 123 4.90 -8.91 -5.72
N LYS A 124 6.19 -8.79 -5.46
CA LYS A 124 6.92 -7.52 -5.56
C LYS A 124 6.89 -6.97 -6.99
N GLY A 125 6.59 -5.67 -7.14
CA GLY A 125 6.63 -4.97 -8.43
C GLY A 125 5.55 -5.34 -9.43
N CYS A 126 4.61 -6.21 -9.06
CA CYS A 126 3.58 -6.68 -9.98
C CYS A 126 2.40 -5.70 -10.11
N THR A 127 2.13 -4.86 -9.11
CA THR A 127 0.94 -3.99 -9.09
C THR A 127 1.00 -2.96 -10.21
N THR A 128 2.10 -2.22 -10.33
CA THR A 128 2.27 -1.20 -11.37
C THR A 128 2.19 -1.79 -12.77
N SER A 129 2.82 -2.94 -13.03
CA SER A 129 2.77 -3.59 -14.35
C SER A 129 1.36 -4.11 -14.68
N ARG A 130 0.65 -4.63 -13.69
CA ARG A 130 -0.75 -5.06 -13.84
C ARG A 130 -1.66 -3.88 -14.15
N LEU A 131 -1.51 -2.79 -13.37
CA LEU A 131 -2.30 -1.57 -13.56
C LEU A 131 -2.07 -0.97 -14.96
N ARG A 132 -0.80 -0.79 -15.37
CA ARG A 132 -0.47 -0.30 -16.72
C ARG A 132 -1.08 -1.17 -17.83
N HIS A 133 -1.06 -2.49 -17.66
CA HIS A 133 -1.68 -3.39 -18.63
C HIS A 133 -3.20 -3.20 -18.70
N VAL A 134 -3.87 -3.04 -17.56
CA VAL A 134 -5.32 -2.79 -17.51
C VAL A 134 -5.63 -1.46 -18.17
N MET A 135 -4.94 -0.38 -17.81
CA MET A 135 -5.13 0.95 -18.40
C MET A 135 -4.97 0.92 -19.92
N ALA A 136 -3.88 0.33 -20.43
CA ALA A 136 -3.65 0.20 -21.88
C ALA A 136 -4.73 -0.64 -22.59
N GLN A 137 -5.34 -1.59 -21.90
CA GLN A 137 -6.46 -2.36 -22.48
C GLN A 137 -7.77 -1.55 -22.47
N VAL A 138 -8.03 -0.78 -21.42
CA VAL A 138 -9.20 0.12 -21.34
C VAL A 138 -9.11 1.17 -22.44
N GLU A 139 -7.96 1.84 -22.57
CA GLU A 139 -7.69 2.83 -23.61
C GLU A 139 -7.95 2.26 -25.02
N ARG A 140 -7.48 1.04 -25.30
CA ARG A 140 -7.66 0.39 -26.63
C ARG A 140 -9.11 -0.02 -26.90
N ARG A 141 -9.86 -0.44 -25.89
CA ARG A 141 -11.19 -1.06 -26.02
C ARG A 141 -12.34 -0.16 -25.63
N GLY A 142 -12.04 0.98 -25.00
CA GLY A 142 -13.00 2.01 -24.60
C GLY A 142 -13.85 1.67 -23.37
N ASP A 143 -13.89 0.40 -22.94
CA ASP A 143 -14.76 -0.02 -21.85
C ASP A 143 -14.18 -1.25 -21.11
N PHE A 144 -14.37 -1.27 -19.78
CA PHE A 144 -13.98 -2.39 -18.93
C PHE A 144 -14.72 -3.70 -19.27
N SER A 145 -15.99 -3.63 -19.68
CA SER A 145 -16.78 -4.81 -20.07
C SER A 145 -16.13 -5.59 -21.22
N ARG A 146 -15.47 -4.87 -22.14
CA ARG A 146 -14.78 -5.39 -23.32
C ARG A 146 -13.37 -5.89 -23.06
N LEU A 147 -12.86 -5.76 -21.84
CA LEU A 147 -11.52 -6.25 -21.50
C LEU A 147 -11.43 -7.77 -21.60
N THR A 148 -10.23 -8.24 -21.97
CA THR A 148 -9.94 -9.68 -21.94
C THR A 148 -10.04 -10.26 -20.53
N PRO A 149 -10.37 -11.55 -20.38
CA PRO A 149 -10.35 -12.22 -19.08
C PRO A 149 -9.00 -12.03 -18.35
N THR A 150 -7.88 -12.03 -19.08
CA THR A 150 -6.55 -11.77 -18.53
C THR A 150 -6.43 -10.37 -17.93
N ALA A 151 -6.93 -9.33 -18.60
CA ALA A 151 -6.89 -7.97 -18.10
C ALA A 151 -7.79 -7.81 -16.87
N LYS A 152 -9.02 -8.37 -16.90
CA LYS A 152 -9.92 -8.39 -15.74
C LYS A 152 -9.31 -9.13 -14.55
N GLY A 153 -8.63 -10.26 -14.79
CA GLY A 153 -7.90 -10.98 -13.75
C GLY A 153 -6.72 -10.19 -13.18
N LYS A 154 -6.01 -9.40 -13.98
CA LYS A 154 -4.94 -8.50 -13.51
C LYS A 154 -5.52 -7.38 -12.62
N TRP A 155 -6.66 -6.79 -12.98
CA TRP A 155 -7.37 -5.81 -12.16
C TRP A 155 -7.75 -6.37 -10.79
N THR A 156 -8.42 -7.53 -10.77
CA THR A 156 -8.75 -8.23 -9.53
C THR A 156 -7.52 -8.45 -8.65
N ARG A 157 -6.37 -8.82 -9.23
CA ARG A 157 -5.12 -9.01 -8.46
C ARG A 157 -4.53 -7.71 -7.93
N VAL A 158 -4.76 -6.55 -8.58
CA VAL A 158 -4.39 -5.23 -8.03
C VAL A 158 -5.20 -4.94 -6.77
N LEU A 159 -6.52 -5.12 -6.82
CA LEU A 159 -7.40 -4.93 -5.66
C LEU A 159 -7.04 -5.85 -4.50
N GLN A 160 -6.82 -7.15 -4.78
CA GLN A 160 -6.41 -8.13 -3.78
C GLN A 160 -5.05 -7.81 -3.16
N HIS A 161 -4.15 -7.18 -3.91
CA HIS A 161 -2.86 -6.73 -3.39
C HIS A 161 -3.06 -5.60 -2.36
N ASN A 162 -3.85 -4.59 -2.72
CA ASN A 162 -4.15 -3.47 -1.82
C ASN A 162 -4.87 -3.94 -0.55
N GLU A 163 -5.88 -4.81 -0.69
CA GLU A 163 -6.56 -5.41 0.45
C GLU A 163 -5.58 -6.14 1.38
N THR A 164 -4.62 -6.87 0.82
CA THR A 164 -3.59 -7.57 1.58
C THR A 164 -2.66 -6.60 2.29
N ASP A 165 -2.26 -5.50 1.64
CA ASP A 165 -1.42 -4.48 2.24
C ASP A 165 -2.15 -3.78 3.41
N CYS A 166 -3.44 -3.50 3.28
CA CYS A 166 -4.25 -2.95 4.37
C CYS A 166 -4.34 -3.92 5.55
N LEU A 167 -4.62 -5.20 5.30
CA LEU A 167 -4.68 -6.23 6.34
C LEU A 167 -3.33 -6.35 7.09
N TRP A 168 -2.21 -6.40 6.38
CA TRP A 168 -0.91 -6.52 7.01
C TRP A 168 -0.51 -5.26 7.79
N SER A 169 -0.92 -4.09 7.32
CA SER A 169 -0.74 -2.83 8.06
C SER A 169 -1.54 -2.83 9.36
N SER A 170 -2.78 -3.32 9.35
CA SER A 170 -3.59 -3.48 10.57
C SER A 170 -2.94 -4.44 11.55
N LEU A 171 -2.55 -5.64 11.10
CA LEU A 171 -1.88 -6.62 11.96
C LEU A 171 -0.56 -6.08 12.55
N LEU A 172 0.19 -5.30 11.78
CA LEU A 172 1.42 -4.68 12.29
C LEU A 172 1.15 -3.54 13.27
N ALA A 173 0.03 -2.86 13.16
CA ALA A 173 -0.37 -1.82 14.10
C ALA A 173 -0.82 -2.39 15.46
N GLU A 174 -1.32 -3.63 15.47
CA GLU A 174 -1.81 -4.34 16.64
C GLU A 174 -0.70 -5.11 17.39
N ALA A 175 0.45 -5.35 16.76
CA ALA A 175 1.56 -6.14 17.30
C ALA A 175 2.47 -5.31 18.22
#